data_0e3e820db6962f6183de97455fd0cb56
#
_entry.id   0e3e820db6962f6183de97455fd0cb56
#
_cell.length_a   1.000
_cell.length_b   1.000
_cell.length_c   1.000
_cell.angle_alpha   90.00
_cell.angle_beta   90.00
_cell.angle_gamma   90.00
#
_symmetry.space_group_name_H-M   'P 1'
#
loop_
_entity.id
_entity.type
_entity.pdbx_description
1 polymer ?
#
loop_
_entity_poly.entity_id
_entity_poly.type
_entity_poly.pdbx_seq_one_letter_code
_entity_poly.pdbx_strand_id
1 'polypeptide(L)'
;MQKDDIRRHGMSKEGLIARQFRRGVVETAEGLPIYHEVCDGNQAESPTLLPTLKTVLERFPSIRRVVLVADRGLLSLDNLDALSEIRLDSKEPLEFVLAVPGRRYSEFADLLRPFHNQHGEVEQEVVGELPWRKLRLIVAHNPQVASERANAGGEPLS
;
A
#
# COMPACT_ATOMS: atom_id res chain seq x y z
N MET A 1 31.60 0.50 17.40
CA MET A 1 30.31 0.07 16.79
C MET A 1 30.66 -0.54 15.46
N GLN A 2 30.44 -1.84 15.28
CA GLN A 2 30.80 -2.52 14.02
C GLN A 2 29.99 -1.93 12.86
N LYS A 3 30.68 -1.63 11.77
CA LYS A 3 30.12 -0.92 10.58
C LYS A 3 29.01 -1.70 9.87
N ASP A 4 28.84 -2.99 10.17
CA ASP A 4 27.92 -3.95 9.51
C ASP A 4 26.72 -4.36 10.37
N ASP A 5 26.47 -3.67 11.50
CA ASP A 5 25.32 -3.99 12.35
C ASP A 5 24.05 -3.35 11.76
N ILE A 6 23.19 -4.19 11.18
CA ILE A 6 21.89 -3.81 10.59
C ILE A 6 20.83 -3.47 11.65
N ARG A 7 21.10 -3.78 12.92
CA ARG A 7 20.17 -3.46 14.00
C ARG A 7 20.17 -1.96 14.24
N ARG A 8 19.04 -1.32 14.04
CA ARG A 8 18.80 0.11 14.32
C ARG A 8 17.72 0.27 15.37
N HIS A 9 17.74 1.40 16.06
CA HIS A 9 16.64 1.75 16.94
C HIS A 9 15.42 2.11 16.08
N GLY A 10 14.32 1.44 16.33
CA GLY A 10 13.05 1.67 15.67
C GLY A 10 11.91 1.33 16.62
N MET A 11 10.72 1.82 16.30
CA MET A 11 9.52 1.51 17.06
C MET A 11 9.04 0.11 16.70
N SER A 12 8.91 -0.76 17.70
CA SER A 12 8.33 -2.10 17.53
C SER A 12 6.81 -2.00 17.35
N LYS A 13 6.16 -3.10 16.97
CA LYS A 13 4.69 -3.18 16.89
C LYS A 13 4.02 -2.96 18.26
N GLU A 14 4.72 -3.25 19.34
CA GLU A 14 4.28 -3.03 20.72
C GLU A 14 4.52 -1.59 21.22
N GLY A 15 5.01 -0.70 20.35
CA GLY A 15 5.25 0.70 20.70
C GLY A 15 6.55 0.96 21.47
N LEU A 16 7.45 0.00 21.58
CA LEU A 16 8.73 0.14 22.26
C LEU A 16 9.84 0.53 21.29
N ILE A 17 10.73 1.41 21.74
CA ILE A 17 11.96 1.71 20.99
C ILE A 17 13.02 0.69 21.36
N ALA A 18 13.36 -0.16 20.39
CA ALA A 18 14.34 -1.23 20.58
C ALA A 18 15.28 -1.32 19.37
N ARG A 19 16.44 -1.97 19.57
CA ARG A 19 17.32 -2.34 18.47
C ARG A 19 16.71 -3.52 17.73
N GLN A 20 16.35 -3.31 16.50
CA GLN A 20 15.66 -4.28 15.65
C GLN A 20 16.23 -4.29 14.23
N PHE A 21 15.92 -5.31 13.49
CA PHE A 21 16.05 -5.37 12.04
C PHE A 21 14.68 -5.70 11.45
N ARG A 22 14.49 -5.42 10.18
CA ARG A 22 13.28 -5.81 9.46
C ARG A 22 13.58 -6.97 8.54
N ARG A 23 12.63 -7.88 8.42
CA ARG A 23 12.68 -8.99 7.48
C ARG A 23 11.45 -8.94 6.59
N GLY A 24 11.69 -8.76 5.29
CA GLY A 24 10.69 -8.96 4.25
C GLY A 24 10.71 -10.40 3.79
N VAL A 25 9.55 -11.00 3.58
CA VAL A 25 9.40 -12.34 3.02
C VAL A 25 8.37 -12.28 1.91
N VAL A 26 8.67 -12.92 0.78
CA VAL A 26 7.73 -13.15 -0.30
C VAL A 26 7.41 -14.63 -0.34
N GLU A 27 6.14 -14.96 -0.29
CA GLU A 27 5.63 -16.33 -0.22
C GLU A 27 4.69 -16.62 -1.38
N THR A 28 4.56 -17.90 -1.74
CA THR A 28 3.51 -18.35 -2.66
C THR A 28 2.15 -18.34 -1.96
N ALA A 29 1.08 -18.56 -2.70
CA ALA A 29 -0.27 -18.70 -2.13
C ALA A 29 -0.38 -19.83 -1.10
N GLU A 30 0.49 -20.85 -1.21
CA GLU A 30 0.56 -21.98 -0.30
C GLU A 30 1.46 -21.71 0.92
N GLY A 31 2.01 -20.50 1.05
CA GLY A 31 2.87 -20.11 2.19
C GLY A 31 4.33 -20.56 2.06
N LEU A 32 4.79 -20.97 0.87
CA LEU A 32 6.18 -21.33 0.64
C LEU A 32 7.01 -20.05 0.42
N PRO A 33 8.05 -19.79 1.23
CA PRO A 33 8.90 -18.64 1.05
C PRO A 33 9.78 -18.80 -0.19
N ILE A 34 9.68 -17.86 -1.14
CA ILE A 34 10.46 -17.85 -2.38
C ILE A 34 11.56 -16.80 -2.38
N TYR A 35 11.42 -15.77 -1.55
CA TYR A 35 12.41 -14.71 -1.41
C TYR A 35 12.36 -14.13 -0.01
N HIS A 36 13.50 -13.70 0.51
CA HIS A 36 13.58 -12.91 1.73
C HIS A 36 14.64 -11.83 1.61
N GLU A 37 14.43 -10.77 2.33
CA GLU A 37 15.33 -9.63 2.44
C GLU A 37 15.43 -9.20 3.90
N VAL A 38 16.63 -8.79 4.31
CA VAL A 38 16.86 -8.24 5.64
C VAL A 38 17.28 -6.79 5.49
N CYS A 39 16.54 -5.90 6.13
CA CYS A 39 16.72 -4.46 6.06
C CYS A 39 17.07 -3.87 7.43
N ASP A 40 17.65 -2.69 7.41
CA ASP A 40 17.88 -1.90 8.63
C ASP A 40 16.56 -1.70 9.40
N GLY A 41 16.62 -1.81 10.73
CA GLY A 41 15.43 -1.77 11.59
C GLY A 41 14.64 -0.47 11.56
N ASN A 42 15.24 0.64 11.09
CA ASN A 42 14.60 1.93 10.91
C ASN A 42 14.27 2.26 9.45
N GLN A 43 14.49 1.34 8.52
CA GLN A 43 14.18 1.57 7.11
C GLN A 43 12.66 1.66 6.90
N ALA A 44 12.21 2.66 6.13
CA ALA A 44 10.81 2.74 5.71
C ALA A 44 10.44 1.60 4.76
N GLU A 45 9.18 1.18 4.76
CA GLU A 45 8.71 0.08 3.92
C GLU A 45 8.53 0.47 2.45
N SER A 46 8.01 1.68 2.22
CA SER A 46 7.69 2.16 0.87
C SER A 46 8.88 2.13 -0.13
N PRO A 47 10.12 2.51 0.24
CA PRO A 47 11.25 2.42 -0.68
C PRO A 47 11.71 1.00 -1.00
N THR A 48 11.33 -0.01 -0.21
CA THR A 48 11.78 -1.40 -0.42
C THR A 48 10.92 -2.16 -1.42
N LEU A 49 9.68 -1.74 -1.63
CA LEU A 49 8.70 -2.44 -2.46
C LEU A 49 9.18 -2.67 -3.89
N LEU A 50 9.58 -1.60 -4.58
CA LEU A 50 10.00 -1.69 -5.99
C LEU A 50 11.27 -2.52 -6.20
N PRO A 51 12.35 -2.32 -5.42
CA PRO A 51 13.55 -3.15 -5.52
C PRO A 51 13.25 -4.63 -5.25
N THR A 52 12.49 -4.94 -4.21
CA THR A 52 12.10 -6.32 -3.88
C THR A 52 11.32 -6.96 -5.02
N LEU A 53 10.30 -6.26 -5.54
CA LEU A 53 9.49 -6.76 -6.66
C LEU A 53 10.34 -7.02 -7.90
N LYS A 54 11.22 -6.09 -8.29
CA LYS A 54 12.14 -6.27 -9.42
C LYS A 54 13.03 -7.49 -9.23
N THR A 55 13.63 -7.64 -8.06
CA THR A 55 14.48 -8.79 -7.74
C THR A 55 13.71 -10.12 -7.84
N VAL A 56 12.47 -10.15 -7.36
CA VAL A 56 11.63 -11.35 -7.45
C VAL A 56 11.31 -11.69 -8.91
N LEU A 57 10.92 -10.70 -9.72
CA LEU A 57 10.61 -10.91 -11.13
C LEU A 57 11.85 -11.35 -11.94
N GLU A 58 13.01 -10.78 -11.68
CA GLU A 58 14.26 -11.18 -12.32
C GLU A 58 14.67 -12.61 -11.94
N ARG A 59 14.43 -13.00 -10.69
CA ARG A 59 14.76 -14.34 -10.19
C ARG A 59 13.81 -15.42 -10.67
N PHE A 60 12.58 -15.05 -10.93
CA PHE A 60 11.50 -15.96 -11.35
C PHE A 60 10.85 -15.49 -12.66
N PRO A 61 11.56 -15.53 -13.79
CA PRO A 61 11.06 -15.02 -15.06
C PRO A 61 9.88 -15.81 -15.62
N SER A 62 9.63 -17.02 -15.10
CA SER A 62 8.46 -17.85 -15.47
C SER A 62 7.14 -17.31 -14.93
N ILE A 63 7.16 -16.34 -14.02
CA ILE A 63 5.95 -15.69 -13.50
C ILE A 63 5.25 -14.94 -14.64
N ARG A 64 4.04 -15.35 -14.97
CA ARG A 64 3.25 -14.75 -16.06
C ARG A 64 2.24 -13.73 -15.59
N ARG A 65 1.83 -13.80 -14.33
CA ARG A 65 0.87 -12.88 -13.73
C ARG A 65 1.24 -12.58 -12.28
N VAL A 66 1.22 -11.32 -11.93
CA VAL A 66 1.37 -10.85 -10.56
C VAL A 66 0.29 -9.82 -10.28
N VAL A 67 -0.39 -9.98 -9.17
CA VAL A 67 -1.26 -8.95 -8.60
C VAL A 67 -0.64 -8.48 -7.29
N LEU A 68 -0.07 -7.29 -7.28
CA LEU A 68 0.48 -6.69 -6.08
C LEU A 68 -0.65 -6.12 -5.23
N VAL A 69 -0.79 -6.57 -4.01
CA VAL A 69 -1.70 -5.99 -3.02
C VAL A 69 -0.88 -5.39 -1.90
N ALA A 70 -1.05 -4.09 -1.66
CA ALA A 70 -0.29 -3.39 -0.64
C ALA A 70 -1.18 -2.48 0.21
N ASP A 71 -0.87 -2.43 1.50
CA ASP A 71 -1.56 -1.60 2.46
C ASP A 71 -1.11 -0.12 2.38
N ARG A 72 -1.65 0.70 3.29
CA ARG A 72 -1.40 2.15 3.32
C ARG A 72 0.05 2.54 3.60
N GLY A 73 0.82 1.66 4.23
CA GLY A 73 2.23 1.90 4.56
C GLY A 73 3.15 1.81 3.36
N LEU A 74 2.79 0.98 2.40
CA LEU A 74 3.58 0.70 1.20
C LEU A 74 3.28 1.64 0.02
N LEU A 75 2.17 2.41 0.07
CA LEU A 75 1.82 3.33 -1.00
C LEU A 75 2.62 4.62 -0.94
N SER A 76 3.38 4.87 -1.98
CA SER A 76 3.88 6.19 -2.37
C SER A 76 3.35 6.51 -3.78
N LEU A 77 2.89 7.74 -4.03
CA LEU A 77 2.49 8.14 -5.38
C LEU A 77 3.66 8.06 -6.38
N ASP A 78 4.88 8.27 -5.89
CA ASP A 78 6.08 8.13 -6.71
C ASP A 78 6.29 6.67 -7.16
N ASN A 79 5.85 5.71 -6.36
CA ASN A 79 5.89 4.30 -6.72
C ASN A 79 4.83 3.90 -7.75
N LEU A 80 3.71 4.62 -7.84
CA LEU A 80 2.62 4.27 -8.77
C LEU A 80 3.04 4.35 -10.24
N ASP A 81 3.72 5.42 -10.61
CA ASP A 81 4.18 5.59 -11.98
C ASP A 81 5.20 4.50 -12.32
N ALA A 82 6.14 4.23 -11.41
CA ALA A 82 7.13 3.18 -11.56
C ALA A 82 6.52 1.76 -11.59
N LEU A 83 5.48 1.49 -10.80
CA LEU A 83 4.73 0.23 -10.85
C LEU A 83 4.00 0.04 -12.18
N SER A 84 3.40 1.13 -12.70
CA SER A 84 2.68 1.11 -13.97
C SER A 84 3.60 0.86 -15.18
N GLU A 85 4.91 1.11 -15.05
CA GLU A 85 5.91 0.87 -16.07
C GLU A 85 6.47 -0.56 -16.06
N ILE A 86 6.28 -1.30 -14.96
CA ILE A 86 6.76 -2.68 -14.87
C ILE A 86 5.99 -3.56 -15.85
N ARG A 87 6.75 -4.36 -16.59
CA ARG A 87 6.21 -5.40 -17.49
C ARG A 87 6.80 -6.74 -17.09
N LEU A 88 5.96 -7.76 -17.13
CA LEU A 88 6.38 -9.14 -16.98
C LEU A 88 7.06 -9.63 -18.26
N ASP A 89 7.76 -10.75 -18.23
CA ASP A 89 8.34 -11.37 -19.43
C ASP A 89 7.28 -11.70 -20.51
N SER A 90 6.04 -11.95 -20.07
CA SER A 90 4.86 -12.08 -20.94
C SER A 90 4.46 -10.79 -21.66
N LYS A 91 5.13 -9.65 -21.38
CA LYS A 91 4.79 -8.28 -21.77
C LYS A 91 3.49 -7.73 -21.17
N GLU A 92 2.81 -8.53 -20.35
CA GLU A 92 1.65 -8.08 -19.61
C GLU A 92 2.05 -7.05 -18.53
N PRO A 93 1.21 -6.05 -18.27
CA PRO A 93 1.46 -5.09 -17.20
C PRO A 93 1.35 -5.75 -15.83
N LEU A 94 2.10 -5.23 -14.88
CA LEU A 94 1.88 -5.56 -13.48
C LEU A 94 0.50 -5.06 -13.05
N GLU A 95 -0.32 -5.96 -12.49
CA GLU A 95 -1.59 -5.58 -11.86
C GLU A 95 -1.33 -5.21 -10.39
N PHE A 96 -2.07 -4.21 -9.85
CA PHE A 96 -1.93 -3.86 -8.45
C PHE A 96 -3.22 -3.31 -7.83
N VAL A 97 -3.37 -3.55 -6.54
CA VAL A 97 -4.40 -2.98 -5.67
C VAL A 97 -3.70 -2.36 -4.47
N LEU A 98 -3.81 -1.05 -4.30
CA LEU A 98 -3.11 -0.30 -3.28
C LEU A 98 -4.09 0.52 -2.45
N ALA A 99 -3.97 0.45 -1.13
CA ALA A 99 -4.79 1.27 -0.25
C ALA A 99 -4.22 2.69 -0.13
N VAL A 100 -5.07 3.70 -0.37
CA VAL A 100 -4.69 5.11 -0.25
C VAL A 100 -4.53 5.48 1.23
N PRO A 101 -3.39 6.05 1.66
CA PRO A 101 -3.22 6.54 3.02
C PRO A 101 -4.17 7.70 3.34
N GLY A 102 -4.74 7.72 4.56
CA GLY A 102 -5.69 8.77 4.96
C GLY A 102 -5.12 10.18 4.83
N ARG A 103 -3.83 10.38 5.11
CA ARG A 103 -3.14 11.68 4.94
C ARG A 103 -3.16 12.23 3.52
N ARG A 104 -3.50 11.40 2.53
CA ARG A 104 -3.56 11.77 1.11
C ARG A 104 -5.00 11.98 0.61
N TYR A 105 -6.00 11.79 1.45
CA TYR A 105 -7.41 11.92 1.04
C TYR A 105 -7.74 13.34 0.54
N SER A 106 -7.11 14.36 1.11
CA SER A 106 -7.28 15.74 0.66
C SER A 106 -6.92 15.95 -0.81
N GLU A 107 -5.99 15.17 -1.36
CA GLU A 107 -5.60 15.23 -2.77
C GLU A 107 -6.71 14.73 -3.72
N PHE A 108 -7.64 13.97 -3.20
CA PHE A 108 -8.76 13.39 -3.92
C PHE A 108 -10.09 14.11 -3.63
N ALA A 109 -10.09 15.15 -2.78
CA ALA A 109 -11.32 15.79 -2.30
C ALA A 109 -12.26 16.22 -3.45
N ASP A 110 -11.73 16.88 -4.48
CA ASP A 110 -12.54 17.32 -5.62
C ASP A 110 -13.08 16.14 -6.45
N LEU A 111 -12.29 15.08 -6.61
CA LEU A 111 -12.69 13.87 -7.32
C LEU A 111 -13.75 13.08 -6.55
N LEU A 112 -13.67 13.08 -5.22
CA LEU A 112 -14.59 12.36 -4.34
C LEU A 112 -15.90 13.13 -4.07
N ARG A 113 -15.91 14.45 -4.26
CA ARG A 113 -17.06 15.32 -3.94
C ARG A 113 -18.36 14.85 -4.59
N PRO A 114 -18.43 14.51 -5.89
CA PRO A 114 -19.67 14.01 -6.50
C PRO A 114 -20.16 12.72 -5.86
N PHE A 115 -19.25 11.80 -5.54
CA PHE A 115 -19.57 10.54 -4.86
C PHE A 115 -20.12 10.79 -3.46
N HIS A 116 -19.49 11.67 -2.68
CA HIS A 116 -19.95 12.03 -1.34
C HIS A 116 -21.32 12.74 -1.37
N ASN A 117 -21.55 13.63 -2.31
CA ASN A 117 -22.83 14.31 -2.44
C ASN A 117 -23.98 13.34 -2.76
N GLN A 118 -23.68 12.28 -3.50
CA GLN A 118 -24.67 11.29 -3.89
C GLN A 118 -24.90 10.22 -2.81
N HIS A 119 -23.88 9.86 -2.04
CA HIS A 119 -23.91 8.68 -1.17
C HIS A 119 -23.57 8.97 0.30
N GLY A 120 -23.21 10.20 0.66
CA GLY A 120 -22.76 10.53 2.02
C GLY A 120 -23.79 10.30 3.13
N GLU A 121 -25.10 10.37 2.79
CA GLU A 121 -26.21 10.16 3.72
C GLU A 121 -26.86 8.76 3.60
N VAL A 122 -26.30 7.89 2.76
CA VAL A 122 -26.86 6.55 2.55
C VAL A 122 -26.44 5.63 3.70
N GLU A 123 -27.43 4.95 4.32
CA GLU A 123 -27.20 4.02 5.43
C GLU A 123 -26.65 2.65 5.00
N GLN A 124 -26.45 2.44 3.72
CA GLN A 124 -25.92 1.20 3.17
C GLN A 124 -24.49 1.40 2.70
N GLU A 125 -23.72 0.31 2.69
CA GLU A 125 -22.40 0.32 2.09
C GLU A 125 -22.51 0.51 0.58
N VAL A 126 -21.80 1.51 0.04
CA VAL A 126 -21.76 1.81 -1.39
C VAL A 126 -20.32 1.77 -1.85
N VAL A 127 -20.08 1.06 -2.94
CA VAL A 127 -18.78 1.01 -3.61
C VAL A 127 -18.92 1.65 -4.98
N GLY A 128 -18.03 2.60 -5.27
CA GLY A 128 -17.97 3.28 -6.55
C GLY A 128 -16.59 3.21 -7.18
N GLU A 129 -16.54 3.47 -8.47
CA GLU A 129 -15.31 3.52 -9.25
C GLU A 129 -15.20 4.88 -9.93
N LEU A 130 -14.05 5.53 -9.76
CA LEU A 130 -13.74 6.82 -10.35
C LEU A 130 -12.47 6.72 -11.18
N PRO A 131 -12.44 7.32 -12.39
CA PRO A 131 -11.22 7.39 -13.17
C PRO A 131 -10.22 8.35 -12.52
N TRP A 132 -8.99 7.93 -12.37
CA TRP A 132 -7.92 8.76 -11.85
C TRP A 132 -6.61 8.49 -12.58
N ARG A 133 -6.10 9.48 -13.32
CA ARG A 133 -4.97 9.30 -14.25
C ARG A 133 -5.26 8.16 -15.24
N LYS A 134 -4.37 7.17 -15.33
CA LYS A 134 -4.55 5.92 -16.11
C LYS A 134 -5.01 4.75 -15.24
N LEU A 135 -5.48 5.04 -14.02
CA LEU A 135 -5.86 4.06 -13.01
C LEU A 135 -7.35 4.18 -12.66
N ARG A 136 -7.81 3.26 -11.86
CA ARG A 136 -9.15 3.29 -11.27
C ARG A 136 -9.03 3.53 -9.78
N LEU A 137 -9.73 4.52 -9.25
CA LEU A 137 -9.88 4.75 -7.83
C LEU A 137 -11.17 4.08 -7.37
N ILE A 138 -11.04 3.10 -6.48
CA ILE A 138 -12.20 2.45 -5.85
C ILE A 138 -12.50 3.20 -4.56
N VAL A 139 -13.73 3.65 -4.43
CA VAL A 139 -14.23 4.38 -3.25
C VAL A 139 -15.29 3.54 -2.58
N ALA A 140 -15.13 3.30 -1.29
CA ALA A 140 -16.13 2.63 -0.48
C ALA A 140 -16.66 3.60 0.59
N HIS A 141 -17.96 3.83 0.63
CA HIS A 141 -18.65 4.47 1.74
C HIS A 141 -19.18 3.38 2.66
N ASN A 142 -18.73 3.39 3.91
CA ASN A 142 -19.23 2.51 4.95
C ASN A 142 -19.79 3.38 6.09
N PRO A 143 -21.12 3.42 6.29
CA PRO A 143 -21.76 4.31 7.26
C PRO A 143 -21.37 4.01 8.70
N GLN A 144 -21.08 2.75 9.04
CA GLN A 144 -20.62 2.39 10.39
C GLN A 144 -19.24 3.01 10.69
N VAL A 145 -18.30 2.86 9.76
CA VAL A 145 -16.95 3.46 9.90
C VAL A 145 -17.03 4.99 9.89
N ALA A 146 -17.94 5.57 9.12
CA ALA A 146 -18.14 7.02 9.08
C ALA A 146 -18.65 7.54 10.44
N SER A 147 -19.63 6.86 11.04
CA SER A 147 -20.17 7.23 12.35
C SER A 147 -19.18 7.04 13.50
N GLU A 148 -18.40 5.96 13.48
CA GLU A 148 -17.34 5.71 14.47
C GLU A 148 -16.27 6.82 14.43
N ARG A 149 -15.87 7.25 13.26
CA ARG A 149 -14.89 8.35 13.09
C ARG A 149 -15.44 9.71 13.53
N ALA A 150 -16.70 9.99 13.23
CA ALA A 150 -17.37 11.20 13.71
C ALA A 150 -17.43 11.24 15.24
N ASN A 151 -17.75 10.11 15.87
CA ASN A 151 -17.82 9.99 17.33
C ASN A 151 -16.44 10.02 18.01
N ALA A 152 -15.38 9.62 17.32
CA ALA A 152 -14.01 9.64 17.85
C ALA A 152 -13.35 11.04 17.81
N GLY A 153 -14.08 12.11 17.46
CA GLY A 153 -13.60 13.50 17.46
C GLY A 153 -12.65 13.83 16.32
N GLY A 154 -12.65 13.04 15.25
CA GLY A 154 -11.95 13.39 14.02
C GLY A 154 -12.66 14.55 13.34
N GLU A 155 -11.97 15.69 13.16
CA GLU A 155 -12.49 16.79 12.36
C GLU A 155 -12.93 16.28 10.98
N PRO A 156 -14.12 16.70 10.50
CA PRO A 156 -14.52 16.40 9.15
C PRO A 156 -13.49 17.01 8.20
N LEU A 157 -13.00 16.21 7.26
CA LEU A 157 -12.16 16.70 6.18
C LEU A 157 -12.98 17.71 5.36
N SER A 158 -12.81 18.99 5.72
CA SER A 158 -13.35 20.13 4.96
C SER A 158 -12.56 20.34 3.68
#